data_c1f658f1a0dc884a74bd09e38f97dd19
#
_entry.id   c1f658f1a0dc884a74bd09e38f97dd19
#
_cell.length_a   1.000
_cell.length_b   1.000
_cell.length_c   1.000
_cell.angle_alpha   90.00
_cell.angle_beta   90.00
_cell.angle_gamma   90.00
#
_symmetry.space_group_name_H-M   'P 1'
#
loop_
_entity.id
_entity.type
_entity.pdbx_description
1 polymer ?
#
loop_
_entity_poly.entity_id
_entity_poly.type
_entity_poly.pdbx_seq_one_letter_code
_entity_poly.pdbx_strand_id
1 'polypeptide(L)'
;MRRLSCAFLVLVAATTLSKSAPKGTDIRSINFKNFSFPWDDDMGDSPSYGPSPWHWLKSLPESKIQVVNGIYHFYEPDQSRPERERASLVSVDAVTYGDLNADGTEDAAVHLNYSTGGTQNWDYLYIYRLVDGHPELMGILKAGSRADGGLYRTAIENALLVLDFADAERRAGDCCSEGYIRVRYRWRNRAFVEEGPREHGDIHLNQH
;
A
#
# COMPACT_ATOMS: atom_id res chain seq x y z
N MET A 1 -72.38 -24.09 -22.86
CA MET A 1 -71.40 -24.85 -22.02
C MET A 1 -70.10 -24.09 -22.09
N ARG A 2 -69.74 -23.29 -21.03
CA ARG A 2 -68.47 -22.53 -20.91
C ARG A 2 -67.52 -23.31 -20.00
N ARG A 3 -66.38 -23.69 -20.54
CA ARG A 3 -65.32 -24.35 -19.75
C ARG A 3 -64.43 -23.28 -19.11
N LEU A 4 -64.40 -23.21 -17.77
CA LEU A 4 -63.42 -22.45 -17.01
C LEU A 4 -62.13 -23.27 -16.97
N SER A 5 -61.03 -22.68 -17.50
CA SER A 5 -59.66 -23.20 -17.28
C SER A 5 -59.06 -22.46 -16.07
N CYS A 6 -58.81 -23.21 -15.00
CA CYS A 6 -58.01 -22.75 -13.87
C CYS A 6 -56.54 -22.89 -14.23
N ALA A 7 -55.87 -21.76 -14.37
CA ALA A 7 -54.41 -21.71 -14.48
C ALA A 7 -53.81 -21.70 -13.07
N PHE A 8 -53.08 -22.78 -12.71
CA PHE A 8 -52.28 -22.82 -11.48
C PHE A 8 -50.96 -22.09 -11.69
N LEU A 9 -50.80 -21.01 -10.98
CA LEU A 9 -49.53 -20.27 -10.92
C LEU A 9 -48.62 -20.94 -9.86
N VAL A 10 -47.60 -21.63 -10.33
CA VAL A 10 -46.58 -22.20 -9.41
C VAL A 10 -45.56 -21.12 -9.15
N LEU A 11 -45.55 -20.57 -7.93
CA LEU A 11 -44.55 -19.63 -7.46
C LEU A 11 -43.32 -20.43 -7.03
N VAL A 12 -42.25 -20.42 -7.86
CA VAL A 12 -40.95 -20.97 -7.50
C VAL A 12 -40.20 -19.92 -6.70
N ALA A 13 -40.15 -20.10 -5.38
CA ALA A 13 -39.30 -19.28 -4.52
C ALA A 13 -37.85 -19.71 -4.73
N ALA A 14 -37.08 -18.89 -5.44
CA ALA A 14 -35.63 -19.04 -5.53
C ALA A 14 -34.99 -18.65 -4.19
N THR A 15 -34.67 -19.62 -3.35
CA THR A 15 -33.83 -19.43 -2.19
C THR A 15 -32.40 -19.22 -2.64
N THR A 16 -31.95 -17.96 -2.68
CA THR A 16 -30.54 -17.64 -2.83
C THR A 16 -29.83 -18.06 -1.54
N LEU A 17 -29.15 -19.20 -1.59
CA LEU A 17 -28.18 -19.59 -0.58
C LEU A 17 -27.04 -18.56 -0.64
N SER A 18 -27.08 -17.58 0.27
CA SER A 18 -25.93 -16.75 0.58
C SER A 18 -24.85 -17.68 1.14
N LYS A 19 -23.87 -18.01 0.31
CA LYS A 19 -22.68 -18.77 0.71
C LYS A 19 -21.89 -17.85 1.61
N SER A 20 -22.09 -17.97 2.94
CA SER A 20 -21.23 -17.29 3.92
C SER A 20 -19.79 -17.72 3.63
N ALA A 21 -18.92 -16.73 3.39
CA ALA A 21 -17.49 -16.98 3.28
C ALA A 21 -17.00 -17.77 4.49
N PRO A 22 -16.06 -18.71 4.32
CA PRO A 22 -15.53 -19.47 5.44
C PRO A 22 -14.97 -18.50 6.48
N LYS A 23 -15.42 -18.63 7.72
CA LYS A 23 -14.91 -17.92 8.88
C LYS A 23 -13.44 -18.26 9.03
N GLY A 24 -12.53 -17.38 8.63
CA GLY A 24 -11.11 -17.63 8.85
C GLY A 24 -10.09 -16.93 7.97
N THR A 25 -10.48 -16.03 7.07
CA THR A 25 -9.51 -15.36 6.20
C THR A 25 -9.83 -13.87 6.10
N ASP A 26 -9.43 -13.17 7.14
CA ASP A 26 -9.38 -11.73 7.19
C ASP A 26 -7.95 -11.31 6.82
N ILE A 27 -7.79 -10.33 5.94
CA ILE A 27 -6.48 -9.78 5.57
C ILE A 27 -5.70 -9.31 6.80
N ARG A 28 -6.39 -8.91 7.87
CA ARG A 28 -5.80 -8.55 9.16
C ARG A 28 -5.08 -9.69 9.86
N SER A 29 -5.36 -10.95 9.47
CA SER A 29 -4.66 -12.13 9.99
C SER A 29 -3.27 -12.33 9.37
N ILE A 30 -2.98 -11.64 8.27
CA ILE A 30 -1.67 -11.70 7.61
C ILE A 30 -0.66 -10.87 8.40
N ASN A 31 0.43 -11.52 8.82
CA ASN A 31 1.51 -10.85 9.53
C ASN A 31 2.48 -10.19 8.55
N PHE A 32 2.16 -8.97 8.10
CA PHE A 32 3.01 -8.22 7.18
C PHE A 32 4.38 -7.82 7.77
N LYS A 33 4.56 -7.90 9.09
CA LYS A 33 5.87 -7.72 9.74
C LYS A 33 6.76 -8.96 9.66
N ASN A 34 6.22 -10.10 9.22
CA ASN A 34 6.96 -11.32 8.91
C ASN A 34 6.48 -11.84 7.56
N PHE A 35 6.79 -11.10 6.50
CA PHE A 35 6.22 -11.30 5.18
C PHE A 35 7.28 -11.16 4.09
N SER A 36 7.03 -11.79 2.93
CA SER A 36 7.89 -11.72 1.77
C SER A 36 7.27 -10.82 0.71
N PHE A 37 7.81 -9.63 0.54
CA PHE A 37 7.37 -8.68 -0.48
C PHE A 37 8.12 -8.91 -1.79
N PRO A 38 7.45 -8.87 -2.97
CA PRO A 38 8.17 -8.91 -4.23
C PRO A 38 9.02 -7.66 -4.39
N TRP A 39 10.19 -7.83 -5.00
CA TRP A 39 10.98 -6.68 -5.45
C TRP A 39 10.33 -6.10 -6.71
N ASP A 40 10.14 -4.79 -6.76
CA ASP A 40 9.74 -4.10 -7.99
C ASP A 40 10.99 -3.62 -8.73
N ASP A 41 11.15 -4.01 -9.99
CA ASP A 41 12.29 -3.63 -10.81
C ASP A 41 12.39 -2.12 -11.03
N ASP A 42 11.28 -1.41 -10.91
CA ASP A 42 11.21 0.05 -10.99
C ASP A 42 11.47 0.75 -9.65
N MET A 43 11.75 -0.01 -8.59
CA MET A 43 12.05 0.56 -7.29
C MET A 43 13.27 1.46 -7.34
N GLY A 44 13.02 2.69 -6.97
CA GLY A 44 14.05 3.70 -6.79
C GLY A 44 14.51 4.42 -8.03
N ASP A 45 14.03 4.14 -9.24
CA ASP A 45 14.27 4.99 -10.39
C ASP A 45 13.38 6.22 -10.28
N SER A 46 13.97 7.39 -10.10
CA SER A 46 13.26 8.66 -10.12
C SER A 46 13.64 9.42 -11.38
N PRO A 47 12.65 9.96 -12.13
CA PRO A 47 12.93 10.82 -13.27
C PRO A 47 13.77 12.05 -12.89
N SER A 48 13.67 12.47 -11.62
CA SER A 48 14.36 13.68 -11.13
C SER A 48 15.76 13.41 -10.63
N TYR A 49 16.11 12.18 -10.25
CA TYR A 49 17.38 11.86 -9.57
C TYR A 49 18.21 10.80 -10.30
N GLY A 50 17.77 10.34 -11.48
CA GLY A 50 18.46 9.30 -12.25
C GLY A 50 18.27 7.89 -11.66
N PRO A 51 19.08 6.92 -12.08
CA PRO A 51 18.96 5.54 -11.63
C PRO A 51 19.15 5.47 -10.12
N SER A 52 18.26 4.71 -9.48
CA SER A 52 18.30 4.47 -8.05
C SER A 52 19.67 3.96 -7.60
N PRO A 53 20.17 4.41 -6.45
CA PRO A 53 21.33 3.79 -5.83
C PRO A 53 21.11 2.30 -5.50
N TRP A 54 19.88 1.81 -5.64
CA TRP A 54 19.46 0.42 -5.40
C TRP A 54 19.53 -0.47 -6.64
N HIS A 55 19.94 0.05 -7.80
CA HIS A 55 20.05 -0.76 -9.03
C HIS A 55 20.95 -2.01 -8.85
N TRP A 56 21.89 -1.98 -7.90
CA TRP A 56 22.73 -3.13 -7.54
C TRP A 56 21.97 -4.23 -6.79
N LEU A 57 20.81 -3.91 -6.16
CA LEU A 57 19.94 -4.92 -5.54
C LEU A 57 19.26 -5.82 -6.59
N LYS A 58 19.11 -5.33 -7.83
CA LYS A 58 18.65 -6.15 -8.95
C LYS A 58 19.55 -7.36 -9.22
N SER A 59 20.80 -7.31 -8.76
CA SER A 59 21.76 -8.41 -8.87
C SER A 59 21.66 -9.44 -7.74
N LEU A 60 20.84 -9.19 -6.71
CA LEU A 60 20.57 -10.19 -5.68
C LEU A 60 19.73 -11.32 -6.27
N PRO A 61 20.08 -12.59 -5.97
CA PRO A 61 19.40 -13.75 -6.56
C PRO A 61 17.94 -13.90 -6.09
N GLU A 62 17.53 -13.13 -5.10
CA GLU A 62 16.18 -13.18 -4.54
C GLU A 62 15.38 -11.94 -4.99
N SER A 63 14.39 -12.18 -5.84
CA SER A 63 13.42 -11.18 -6.26
C SER A 63 12.41 -10.82 -5.14
N LYS A 64 12.80 -11.01 -3.87
CA LYS A 64 11.90 -10.83 -2.71
C LYS A 64 12.64 -10.22 -1.53
N ILE A 65 11.91 -9.38 -0.80
CA ILE A 65 12.34 -8.76 0.45
C ILE A 65 11.70 -9.56 1.57
N GLN A 66 12.47 -10.37 2.27
CA GLN A 66 12.00 -11.14 3.42
C GLN A 66 12.08 -10.30 4.69
N VAL A 67 10.99 -9.65 5.05
CA VAL A 67 10.91 -8.88 6.29
C VAL A 67 10.72 -9.82 7.49
N VAL A 68 11.49 -9.58 8.54
CA VAL A 68 11.41 -10.28 9.84
C VAL A 68 11.25 -9.25 10.94
N ASN A 69 10.21 -9.39 11.76
CA ASN A 69 9.85 -8.43 12.80
C ASN A 69 9.75 -6.96 12.32
N GLY A 70 9.26 -6.80 11.08
CA GLY A 70 9.05 -5.49 10.47
C GLY A 70 10.28 -4.91 9.76
N ILE A 71 11.42 -5.61 9.72
CA ILE A 71 12.68 -5.08 9.18
C ILE A 71 13.34 -6.11 8.25
N TYR A 72 13.92 -5.61 7.18
CA TYR A 72 14.87 -6.31 6.32
C TYR A 72 16.15 -5.49 6.23
N HIS A 73 17.30 -6.07 6.56
CA HIS A 73 18.60 -5.44 6.40
C HIS A 73 19.23 -5.86 5.07
N PHE A 74 19.72 -4.90 4.31
CA PHE A 74 20.39 -5.18 3.04
C PHE A 74 21.75 -5.85 3.23
N TYR A 75 22.36 -5.61 4.38
CA TYR A 75 23.66 -6.17 4.74
C TYR A 75 23.57 -6.86 6.08
N GLU A 76 24.21 -8.00 6.18
CA GLU A 76 24.52 -8.58 7.47
C GLU A 76 25.33 -7.55 8.32
N PRO A 77 25.16 -7.52 9.63
CA PRO A 77 25.85 -6.59 10.51
C PRO A 77 27.36 -6.83 10.52
N ASP A 78 28.03 -6.47 9.43
CA ASP A 78 29.47 -6.54 9.26
C ASP A 78 30.11 -5.23 9.71
N GLN A 79 30.85 -5.28 10.81
CA GLN A 79 31.52 -4.12 11.40
C GLN A 79 32.61 -3.51 10.50
N SER A 80 33.06 -4.22 9.47
CA SER A 80 34.01 -3.68 8.48
C SER A 80 33.39 -2.73 7.47
N ARG A 81 32.04 -2.78 7.33
CA ARG A 81 31.32 -1.89 6.40
C ARG A 81 31.13 -0.48 6.99
N PRO A 82 31.09 0.54 6.14
CA PRO A 82 30.70 1.89 6.57
C PRO A 82 29.37 1.86 7.34
N GLU A 83 29.26 2.68 8.37
CA GLU A 83 28.05 2.76 9.21
C GLU A 83 26.77 2.99 8.40
N ARG A 84 26.86 3.85 7.37
CA ARG A 84 25.76 4.13 6.46
C ARG A 84 25.23 2.88 5.76
N GLU A 85 26.13 2.00 5.28
CA GLU A 85 25.71 0.76 4.62
C GLU A 85 25.07 -0.21 5.62
N ARG A 86 25.62 -0.30 6.82
CA ARG A 86 25.07 -1.15 7.91
C ARG A 86 23.67 -0.72 8.34
N ALA A 87 23.35 0.57 8.22
CA ALA A 87 22.06 1.14 8.55
C ALA A 87 21.04 1.06 7.39
N SER A 88 21.43 0.52 6.23
CA SER A 88 20.51 0.37 5.10
C SER A 88 19.49 -0.75 5.35
N LEU A 89 18.21 -0.41 5.27
CA LEU A 89 17.12 -1.34 5.60
C LEU A 89 15.83 -1.02 4.85
N VAL A 90 14.91 -1.98 4.89
CA VAL A 90 13.48 -1.78 4.59
C VAL A 90 12.71 -1.99 5.89
N SER A 91 11.81 -1.07 6.23
CA SER A 91 10.89 -1.22 7.36
C SER A 91 9.44 -1.27 6.92
N VAL A 92 8.62 -2.03 7.65
CA VAL A 92 7.15 -1.96 7.58
C VAL A 92 6.71 -0.92 8.60
N ASP A 93 6.42 0.29 8.12
CA ASP A 93 6.08 1.42 8.99
C ASP A 93 4.63 1.40 9.42
N ALA A 94 3.70 1.06 8.51
CA ALA A 94 2.28 1.01 8.80
C ALA A 94 1.54 0.01 7.91
N VAL A 95 0.38 -0.43 8.38
CA VAL A 95 -0.60 -1.18 7.57
C VAL A 95 -1.98 -0.56 7.76
N THR A 96 -2.59 -0.14 6.66
CA THR A 96 -3.93 0.44 6.63
C THR A 96 -4.88 -0.51 5.94
N TYR A 97 -6.06 -0.74 6.54
CA TYR A 97 -7.05 -1.69 6.06
C TYR A 97 -8.33 -0.99 5.60
N GLY A 98 -8.97 -1.54 4.57
CA GLY A 98 -10.27 -1.11 4.05
C GLY A 98 -10.56 -1.72 2.69
N ASP A 99 -11.80 -1.67 2.25
CA ASP A 99 -12.26 -2.24 0.98
C ASP A 99 -11.96 -1.26 -0.17
N LEU A 100 -10.93 -1.52 -0.96
CA LEU A 100 -10.47 -0.68 -2.07
C LEU A 100 -11.16 -1.00 -3.40
N ASN A 101 -11.62 -2.23 -3.56
CA ASN A 101 -12.19 -2.72 -4.80
C ASN A 101 -13.73 -2.82 -4.75
N ALA A 102 -14.33 -2.47 -3.61
CA ALA A 102 -15.77 -2.51 -3.33
C ALA A 102 -16.38 -3.93 -3.47
N ASP A 103 -15.62 -4.97 -3.09
CA ASP A 103 -16.09 -6.35 -3.10
C ASP A 103 -16.68 -6.81 -1.75
N GLY A 104 -16.65 -5.94 -0.74
CA GLY A 104 -17.16 -6.18 0.60
C GLY A 104 -16.16 -6.85 1.53
N THR A 105 -14.91 -7.04 1.10
CA THR A 105 -13.80 -7.52 1.93
C THR A 105 -12.74 -6.45 2.10
N GLU A 106 -12.04 -6.45 3.24
CA GLU A 106 -10.95 -5.51 3.44
C GLU A 106 -9.72 -5.93 2.65
N ASP A 107 -9.05 -4.93 2.08
CA ASP A 107 -7.71 -4.98 1.52
C ASP A 107 -6.70 -4.38 2.50
N ALA A 108 -5.41 -4.54 2.25
CA ALA A 108 -4.34 -3.98 3.05
C ALA A 108 -3.40 -3.10 2.21
N ALA A 109 -3.19 -1.86 2.62
CA ALA A 109 -2.12 -1.01 2.10
C ALA A 109 -0.96 -1.03 3.11
N VAL A 110 0.13 -1.68 2.74
CA VAL A 110 1.34 -1.84 3.56
C VAL A 110 2.36 -0.79 3.18
N HIS A 111 2.68 0.10 4.10
CA HIS A 111 3.68 1.13 3.91
C HIS A 111 5.07 0.56 4.23
N LEU A 112 5.92 0.51 3.21
CA LEU A 112 7.33 0.18 3.34
C LEU A 112 8.18 1.42 3.16
N ASN A 113 9.10 1.65 4.10
CA ASN A 113 10.12 2.67 3.97
C ASN A 113 11.47 2.02 3.66
N TYR A 114 12.13 2.53 2.63
CA TYR A 114 13.47 2.11 2.20
C TYR A 114 14.47 3.16 2.62
N SER A 115 15.37 2.82 3.51
CA SER A 115 16.41 3.70 4.01
C SER A 115 17.79 3.27 3.54
N THR A 116 18.59 4.24 3.09
CA THR A 116 20.01 4.01 2.77
C THR A 116 20.92 4.17 3.99
N GLY A 117 20.33 4.34 5.18
CA GLY A 117 21.09 4.71 6.38
C GLY A 117 21.58 6.16 6.39
N GLY A 118 21.15 6.97 5.40
CA GLY A 118 21.44 8.38 5.29
C GLY A 118 20.15 9.22 5.20
N THR A 119 20.23 10.35 4.49
CA THR A 119 19.07 11.23 4.29
C THR A 119 18.11 10.78 3.20
N GLN A 120 18.48 9.78 2.42
CA GLN A 120 17.67 9.25 1.34
C GLN A 120 16.79 8.12 1.86
N ASN A 121 15.48 8.37 1.84
CA ASN A 121 14.45 7.41 2.19
C ASN A 121 13.38 7.47 1.10
N TRP A 122 12.80 6.32 0.77
CA TRP A 122 11.70 6.21 -0.20
C TRP A 122 10.56 5.44 0.42
N ASP A 123 9.36 5.94 0.17
CA ASP A 123 8.12 5.34 0.64
C ASP A 123 7.43 4.60 -0.50
N TYR A 124 6.98 3.39 -0.21
CA TYR A 124 6.21 2.56 -1.12
C TYR A 124 4.98 2.02 -0.41
N LEU A 125 3.88 1.90 -1.15
CA LEU A 125 2.69 1.22 -0.68
C LEU A 125 2.50 -0.05 -1.49
N TYR A 126 2.56 -1.19 -0.81
CA TYR A 126 2.22 -2.50 -1.34
C TYR A 126 0.78 -2.81 -0.98
N ILE A 127 -0.07 -2.99 -1.97
CA ILE A 127 -1.49 -3.14 -1.74
C ILE A 127 -1.90 -4.58 -2.04
N TYR A 128 -2.49 -5.23 -1.05
CA TYR A 128 -2.89 -6.64 -1.07
C TYR A 128 -4.37 -6.80 -0.85
N ARG A 129 -4.97 -7.78 -1.52
CA ARG A 129 -6.28 -8.35 -1.22
C ARG A 129 -6.15 -9.81 -0.85
N LEU A 130 -7.22 -10.40 -0.30
CA LEU A 130 -7.30 -11.84 -0.12
C LEU A 130 -8.01 -12.50 -1.30
N VAL A 131 -7.35 -13.50 -1.89
CA VAL A 131 -7.95 -14.39 -2.89
C VAL A 131 -7.77 -15.82 -2.40
N ASP A 132 -8.87 -16.53 -2.21
CA ASP A 132 -8.87 -17.89 -1.69
C ASP A 132 -8.05 -18.07 -0.39
N GLY A 133 -8.05 -17.04 0.47
CA GLY A 133 -7.34 -17.03 1.74
C GLY A 133 -5.85 -16.70 1.65
N HIS A 134 -5.35 -16.32 0.48
CA HIS A 134 -3.96 -15.94 0.25
C HIS A 134 -3.84 -14.47 -0.13
N PRO A 135 -2.83 -13.73 0.39
CA PRO A 135 -2.59 -12.36 -0.01
C PRO A 135 -2.12 -12.31 -1.46
N GLU A 136 -2.88 -11.60 -2.30
CA GLU A 136 -2.57 -11.32 -3.71
C GLU A 136 -2.24 -9.83 -3.86
N LEU A 137 -1.09 -9.52 -4.47
CA LEU A 137 -0.68 -8.15 -4.72
C LEU A 137 -1.59 -7.51 -5.78
N MET A 138 -2.25 -6.43 -5.42
CA MET A 138 -3.02 -5.60 -6.35
C MET A 138 -2.11 -4.64 -7.11
N GLY A 139 -1.15 -4.02 -6.41
CA GLY A 139 -0.21 -3.08 -7.01
C GLY A 139 0.77 -2.49 -6.01
N ILE A 140 1.75 -1.78 -6.56
CA ILE A 140 2.75 -1.04 -5.80
C ILE A 140 2.66 0.42 -6.24
N LEU A 141 2.56 1.34 -5.27
CA LEU A 141 2.60 2.77 -5.51
C LEU A 141 3.88 3.35 -4.91
N LYS A 142 4.60 4.12 -5.72
CA LYS A 142 5.70 4.95 -5.23
C LYS A 142 5.08 6.13 -4.47
N ALA A 143 5.37 6.24 -3.19
CA ALA A 143 4.81 7.26 -2.33
C ALA A 143 5.80 8.40 -2.04
N GLY A 144 6.81 8.54 -2.90
CA GLY A 144 7.76 9.63 -2.85
C GLY A 144 8.97 9.35 -1.98
N SER A 145 9.73 10.40 -1.77
CA SER A 145 10.93 10.40 -0.92
C SER A 145 10.87 11.61 0.00
N ARG A 146 11.75 11.65 1.00
CA ARG A 146 11.92 12.84 1.83
C ARG A 146 12.19 14.10 1.00
N ALA A 147 12.88 13.97 -0.14
CA ALA A 147 13.15 15.11 -1.04
C ALA A 147 11.86 15.63 -1.71
N ASP A 148 10.91 14.74 -1.99
CA ASP A 148 9.63 15.08 -2.63
C ASP A 148 8.49 15.33 -1.60
N GLY A 149 8.83 15.42 -0.31
CA GLY A 149 7.87 15.63 0.77
C GLY A 149 7.59 14.38 1.61
N GLY A 150 7.71 13.18 1.03
CA GLY A 150 7.43 11.92 1.71
C GLY A 150 5.95 11.67 2.01
N LEU A 151 5.63 10.44 2.35
CA LEU A 151 4.27 10.04 2.72
C LEU A 151 4.01 10.41 4.18
N TYR A 152 2.99 11.23 4.39
CA TYR A 152 2.59 11.68 5.73
C TYR A 152 1.47 10.83 6.35
N ARG A 153 0.48 10.43 5.52
CA ARG A 153 -0.67 9.66 5.97
C ARG A 153 -1.18 8.74 4.85
N THR A 154 -1.62 7.56 5.25
CA THR A 154 -2.38 6.62 4.39
C THR A 154 -3.73 6.35 5.05
N ALA A 155 -4.81 6.42 4.26
CA ALA A 155 -6.14 6.01 4.69
C ALA A 155 -6.88 5.30 3.54
N ILE A 156 -7.86 4.48 3.90
CA ILE A 156 -8.79 3.87 2.93
C ILE A 156 -10.19 4.32 3.34
N GLU A 157 -10.83 5.11 2.47
CA GLU A 157 -12.11 5.77 2.75
C GLU A 157 -13.01 5.69 1.51
N ASN A 158 -14.21 5.11 1.63
CA ASN A 158 -15.18 5.01 0.54
C ASN A 158 -14.62 4.35 -0.75
N ALA A 159 -13.89 3.26 -0.60
CA ALA A 159 -13.17 2.55 -1.67
C ALA A 159 -12.15 3.44 -2.41
N LEU A 160 -11.59 4.40 -1.72
CA LEU A 160 -10.48 5.24 -2.19
C LEU A 160 -9.27 5.03 -1.29
N LEU A 161 -8.12 4.87 -1.90
CA LEU A 161 -6.84 5.02 -1.22
C LEU A 161 -6.52 6.52 -1.17
N VAL A 162 -6.44 7.06 0.03
CA VAL A 162 -6.17 8.47 0.30
C VAL A 162 -4.76 8.60 0.83
N LEU A 163 -3.93 9.36 0.13
CA LEU A 163 -2.54 9.62 0.49
C LEU A 163 -2.34 11.10 0.73
N ASP A 164 -1.78 11.44 1.88
CA ASP A 164 -1.33 12.79 2.19
C ASP A 164 0.20 12.82 2.11
N PHE A 165 0.72 13.62 1.22
CA PHE A 165 2.15 13.89 1.07
C PHE A 165 2.48 15.22 1.74
N ALA A 166 3.65 15.32 2.37
CA ALA A 166 4.10 16.61 2.86
C ALA A 166 4.34 17.55 1.68
N ASP A 167 3.78 18.76 1.77
CA ASP A 167 3.90 19.75 0.70
C ASP A 167 5.31 20.34 0.67
N ALA A 168 6.08 19.99 -0.37
CA ALA A 168 7.46 20.40 -0.50
C ALA A 168 7.62 21.91 -0.70
N GLU A 169 6.60 22.60 -1.23
CA GLU A 169 6.62 24.05 -1.44
C GLU A 169 6.36 24.84 -0.14
N ARG A 170 5.82 24.18 0.88
CA ARG A 170 5.46 24.76 2.18
C ARG A 170 6.41 24.31 3.29
N ARG A 171 7.67 24.10 3.01
CA ARG A 171 8.68 23.69 3.99
C ARG A 171 9.24 24.85 4.77
N ALA A 172 9.19 24.73 6.09
CA ALA A 172 10.00 25.54 7.00
C ALA A 172 11.35 24.82 7.25
N GLY A 173 12.25 24.81 6.24
CA GLY A 173 13.52 24.08 6.28
C GLY A 173 13.44 22.65 5.70
N ASP A 174 14.54 21.88 5.81
CA ASP A 174 14.70 20.59 5.12
C ASP A 174 13.89 19.42 5.72
N CYS A 175 13.27 19.61 6.87
CA CYS A 175 12.64 18.50 7.61
C CYS A 175 11.13 18.58 7.75
N CYS A 176 10.57 19.80 7.67
CA CYS A 176 9.23 19.97 8.22
C CYS A 176 8.35 20.77 7.25
N SER A 177 7.30 20.15 6.76
CA SER A 177 6.27 20.86 6.00
C SER A 177 5.16 21.34 6.93
N GLU A 178 4.65 22.55 6.71
CA GLU A 178 3.48 23.09 7.37
C GLU A 178 2.18 22.70 6.65
N GLY A 179 2.29 22.08 5.49
CA GLY A 179 1.16 21.69 4.67
C GLY A 179 1.26 20.27 4.12
N TYR A 180 0.14 19.77 3.63
CA TYR A 180 0.07 18.51 2.91
C TYR A 180 -0.65 18.66 1.57
N ILE A 181 -0.35 17.75 0.66
CA ILE A 181 -1.06 17.53 -0.59
C ILE A 181 -1.77 16.20 -0.49
N ARG A 182 -3.10 16.19 -0.58
CA ARG A 182 -3.92 14.99 -0.59
C ARG A 182 -4.21 14.54 -1.99
N VAL A 183 -3.90 13.27 -2.27
CA VAL A 183 -4.19 12.59 -3.53
C VAL A 183 -5.08 11.39 -3.23
N ARG A 184 -6.08 11.17 -4.07
CA ARG A 184 -6.97 10.01 -3.97
C ARG A 184 -6.78 9.11 -5.15
N TYR A 185 -6.75 7.80 -4.91
CA TYR A 185 -6.66 6.78 -5.95
C TYR A 185 -7.84 5.83 -5.84
N ARG A 186 -8.40 5.49 -7.00
CA ARG A 186 -9.42 4.45 -7.12
C ARG A 186 -8.86 3.25 -7.85
N TRP A 187 -9.18 2.06 -7.36
CA TRP A 187 -8.89 0.82 -8.06
C TRP A 187 -9.84 0.63 -9.23
N ARG A 188 -9.33 0.66 -10.46
CA ARG A 188 -10.09 0.44 -11.70
C ARG A 188 -9.21 -0.26 -12.72
N ASN A 189 -9.79 -1.25 -13.44
CA ASN A 189 -9.10 -1.95 -14.53
C ASN A 189 -7.71 -2.49 -14.14
N ARG A 190 -7.60 -3.03 -12.92
CA ARG A 190 -6.35 -3.57 -12.35
C ARG A 190 -5.23 -2.52 -12.17
N ALA A 191 -5.60 -1.29 -11.95
CA ALA A 191 -4.66 -0.19 -11.66
C ALA A 191 -5.26 0.79 -10.65
N PHE A 192 -4.38 1.48 -9.92
CA PHE A 192 -4.74 2.64 -9.11
C PHE A 192 -4.68 3.88 -9.98
N VAL A 193 -5.81 4.55 -10.13
CA VAL A 193 -5.95 5.76 -10.97
C VAL A 193 -6.30 6.93 -10.06
N GLU A 194 -5.59 8.03 -10.21
CA GLU A 194 -5.86 9.27 -9.46
C GLU A 194 -7.29 9.74 -9.75
N GLU A 195 -8.04 10.09 -8.70
CA GLU A 195 -9.44 10.49 -8.77
C GLU A 195 -9.66 11.84 -8.09
N GLY A 196 -10.21 12.77 -8.86
CA GLY A 196 -10.50 14.12 -8.41
C GLY A 196 -9.28 15.05 -8.36
N PRO A 197 -9.48 16.29 -7.94
CA PRO A 197 -8.40 17.25 -7.78
C PRO A 197 -7.54 16.92 -6.56
N ARG A 198 -6.27 17.29 -6.62
CA ARG A 198 -5.39 17.30 -5.44
C ARG A 198 -5.83 18.40 -4.49
N GLU A 199 -5.87 18.09 -3.21
CA GLU A 199 -6.27 19.03 -2.16
C GLU A 199 -5.04 19.43 -1.33
N HIS A 200 -4.95 20.71 -1.01
CA HIS A 200 -3.90 21.24 -0.14
C HIS A 200 -4.51 21.58 1.22
N GLY A 201 -3.78 21.29 2.28
CA GLY A 201 -4.21 21.56 3.65
C GLY A 201 -3.04 21.83 4.57
N ASP A 202 -3.35 22.20 5.81
CA ASP A 202 -2.36 22.52 6.84
C ASP A 202 -2.10 21.30 7.73
N ILE A 203 -0.81 21.03 8.00
CA ILE A 203 -0.41 20.06 9.01
C ILE A 203 -0.42 20.80 10.36
N HIS A 204 -1.48 20.57 11.13
CA HIS A 204 -1.52 21.08 12.51
C HIS A 204 -0.60 20.19 13.37
N LEU A 205 0.54 20.72 13.76
CA LEU A 205 1.53 20.05 14.62
C LEU A 205 1.05 19.82 16.07
N ASN A 206 -0.22 20.03 16.36
CA ASN A 206 -0.80 19.96 17.70
C ASN A 206 -1.83 18.84 17.81
N GLN A 207 -1.40 17.59 17.69
CA GLN A 207 -2.14 16.47 18.29
C GLN A 207 -1.13 15.45 18.81
N HIS A 208 -0.69 15.70 20.02
CA HIS A 208 -0.04 14.71 20.88
C HIS A 208 -1.09 13.99 21.72
#